data_99465da8d4bc4129a93ad855749fb61a
#
_entry.id   99465da8d4bc4129a93ad855749fb61a
#
_cell.length_a   1.000
_cell.length_b   1.000
_cell.length_c   1.000
_cell.angle_alpha   90.00
_cell.angle_beta   90.00
_cell.angle_gamma   90.00
#
_symmetry.space_group_name_H-M   'P 1'
#
loop_
_entity.id
_entity.type
_entity.pdbx_description
1 polymer ?
#
loop_
_entity_poly.entity_id
_entity_poly.type
_entity_poly.pdbx_seq_one_letter_code
_entity_poly.pdbx_strand_id
1 'polypeptide(L)'
;MKVFLSRVSTDEQSELRQIQNVEGFDKVIIDKCSGLIPLWERPNIVKNKIKKLVDNGTINHIEVHSIDRLGRDTLSVLTVWKELTEKGVRVVCRNPNFQNLNDDGERDYFSELLLNILSTMSSFEKSMIKTRQMEGIRITQKISPEKYSGRKQNTKETTLKFLTKHSKVVDYLEKGMKGVEVSKLCDISLNTITKVRKNLQLQQRVHE
;
A
#
# COMPACT_ATOMS: atom_id res chain seq x y z
N MET A 1 2.62 -7.10 27.63
CA MET A 1 1.40 -6.48 27.07
C MET A 1 0.96 -7.28 25.84
N LYS A 2 -0.34 -7.63 25.77
CA LYS A 2 -0.94 -8.35 24.66
C LYS A 2 -1.67 -7.38 23.74
N VAL A 3 -1.39 -7.42 22.44
CA VAL A 3 -1.97 -6.51 21.44
C VAL A 3 -2.64 -7.31 20.34
N PHE A 4 -3.87 -6.94 20.00
CA PHE A 4 -4.54 -7.46 18.83
C PHE A 4 -4.42 -6.44 17.69
N LEU A 5 -3.93 -6.88 16.53
CA LEU A 5 -3.81 -6.04 15.34
C LEU A 5 -4.81 -6.47 14.27
N SER A 6 -5.60 -5.52 13.81
CA SER A 6 -6.53 -5.69 12.71
C SER A 6 -6.29 -4.66 11.61
N ARG A 7 -6.68 -4.98 10.39
CA ARG A 7 -6.67 -4.07 9.25
C ARG A 7 -7.92 -4.26 8.42
N VAL A 8 -8.59 -3.17 8.15
CA VAL A 8 -9.76 -3.13 7.26
C VAL A 8 -9.51 -2.15 6.12
N SER A 9 -10.01 -2.47 4.92
CA SER A 9 -9.87 -1.56 3.77
C SER A 9 -10.93 -0.47 3.79
N THR A 10 -12.22 -0.84 3.82
CA THR A 10 -13.35 0.12 3.80
C THR A 10 -14.68 -0.47 4.29
N ASP A 11 -14.75 -1.78 4.50
CA ASP A 11 -16.02 -2.48 4.76
C ASP A 11 -16.25 -2.69 6.26
N GLU A 12 -17.30 -2.09 6.81
CA GLU A 12 -17.69 -2.22 8.23
C GLU A 12 -18.03 -3.68 8.62
N GLN A 13 -18.56 -4.48 7.70
CA GLN A 13 -18.87 -5.90 7.97
C GLN A 13 -17.61 -6.76 8.16
N SER A 14 -16.49 -6.40 7.55
CA SER A 14 -15.22 -7.12 7.73
C SER A 14 -14.54 -6.77 9.06
N GLU A 15 -14.81 -5.59 9.61
CA GLU A 15 -14.30 -5.14 10.91
C GLU A 15 -14.86 -5.99 12.05
N LEU A 16 -16.18 -6.17 12.10
CA LEU A 16 -16.86 -6.93 13.14
C LEU A 16 -16.40 -8.40 13.23
N ARG A 17 -16.12 -9.04 12.08
CA ARG A 17 -15.60 -10.42 12.06
C ARG A 17 -14.20 -10.53 12.66
N GLN A 18 -13.37 -9.52 12.48
CA GLN A 18 -11.97 -9.56 12.90
C GLN A 18 -11.82 -9.26 14.39
N ILE A 19 -12.70 -8.45 14.96
CA ILE A 19 -12.67 -8.05 16.38
C ILE A 19 -13.51 -8.95 17.28
N GLN A 20 -14.05 -10.06 16.76
CA GLN A 20 -14.69 -11.06 17.61
C GLN A 20 -13.65 -11.68 18.57
N ASN A 21 -14.05 -11.85 19.83
CA ASN A 21 -13.22 -12.48 20.86
C ASN A 21 -11.86 -11.76 21.11
N VAL A 22 -11.88 -10.43 21.22
CA VAL A 22 -10.71 -9.62 21.62
C VAL A 22 -10.68 -9.29 23.12
N GLU A 23 -11.50 -9.97 23.90
CA GLU A 23 -11.46 -9.88 25.37
C GLU A 23 -10.11 -10.41 25.88
N GLY A 24 -9.53 -9.73 26.87
CA GLY A 24 -8.23 -10.09 27.43
C GLY A 24 -6.99 -9.53 26.71
N PHE A 25 -7.18 -8.67 25.70
CA PHE A 25 -6.09 -7.89 25.12
C PHE A 25 -5.97 -6.53 25.80
N ASP A 26 -4.73 -6.15 26.12
CA ASP A 26 -4.44 -4.83 26.72
C ASP A 26 -4.71 -3.71 25.72
N LYS A 27 -4.59 -4.01 24.39
CA LYS A 27 -4.81 -3.05 23.33
C LYS A 27 -5.29 -3.72 22.06
N VAL A 28 -6.31 -3.11 21.42
CA VAL A 28 -6.81 -3.49 20.10
C VAL A 28 -6.53 -2.34 19.14
N ILE A 29 -5.78 -2.62 18.08
CA ILE A 29 -5.40 -1.64 17.06
C ILE A 29 -6.08 -2.03 15.75
N ILE A 30 -6.90 -1.13 15.24
CA ILE A 30 -7.60 -1.29 13.96
C ILE A 30 -7.08 -0.22 13.00
N ASP A 31 -6.40 -0.63 11.94
CA ASP A 31 -5.95 0.27 10.88
C ASP A 31 -6.90 0.24 9.70
N LYS A 32 -7.44 1.42 9.36
CA LYS A 32 -8.24 1.64 8.14
C LYS A 32 -7.30 2.14 7.03
N CYS A 33 -6.58 1.20 6.41
CA CYS A 33 -5.59 1.55 5.40
C CYS A 33 -5.38 0.44 4.37
N SER A 34 -4.73 0.78 3.26
CA SER A 34 -4.30 -0.19 2.26
C SER A 34 -3.29 -1.19 2.83
N GLY A 35 -3.41 -2.46 2.44
CA GLY A 35 -2.41 -3.49 2.77
C GLY A 35 -1.02 -3.24 2.16
N LEU A 36 -0.90 -2.30 1.21
CA LEU A 36 0.40 -1.90 0.63
C LEU A 36 1.27 -1.13 1.62
N ILE A 37 0.67 -0.53 2.65
CA ILE A 37 1.41 0.22 3.67
C ILE A 37 2.09 -0.80 4.60
N PRO A 38 3.43 -0.72 4.76
CA PRO A 38 4.18 -1.58 5.68
C PRO A 38 3.61 -1.49 7.10
N LEU A 39 3.67 -2.59 7.87
CA LEU A 39 3.07 -2.65 9.20
C LEU A 39 3.47 -1.46 10.08
N TRP A 40 4.76 -1.16 10.14
CA TRP A 40 5.30 -0.13 11.03
C TRP A 40 5.01 1.30 10.59
N GLU A 41 4.52 1.51 9.36
CA GLU A 41 4.15 2.82 8.81
C GLU A 41 2.64 3.09 8.86
N ARG A 42 1.84 2.13 9.31
CA ARG A 42 0.38 2.28 9.37
C ARG A 42 -0.02 3.34 10.39
N PRO A 43 -1.05 4.16 10.09
CA PRO A 43 -1.41 5.33 10.90
C PRO A 43 -1.62 5.03 12.39
N ASN A 44 -2.41 4.00 12.73
CA ASN A 44 -2.70 3.67 14.11
C ASN A 44 -1.54 2.93 14.81
N ILE A 45 -0.74 2.18 14.07
CA ILE A 45 0.52 1.59 14.57
C ILE A 45 1.50 2.70 14.98
N VAL A 46 1.69 3.72 14.12
CA VAL A 46 2.55 4.88 14.39
C VAL A 46 1.99 5.72 15.54
N LYS A 47 0.69 6.09 15.49
CA LYS A 47 0.01 6.88 16.53
C LYS A 47 0.15 6.25 17.92
N ASN A 48 0.00 4.95 18.01
CA ASN A 48 0.09 4.21 19.26
C ASN A 48 1.54 3.80 19.62
N LYS A 49 2.53 4.20 18.83
CA LYS A 49 3.95 3.91 19.05
C LYS A 49 4.25 2.42 19.19
N ILE A 50 3.50 1.55 18.49
CA ILE A 50 3.55 0.09 18.67
C ILE A 50 4.97 -0.44 18.44
N LYS A 51 5.66 0.02 17.39
CA LYS A 51 7.04 -0.40 17.12
C LYS A 51 7.97 -0.11 18.32
N LYS A 52 7.88 1.09 18.90
CA LYS A 52 8.69 1.44 20.09
C LYS A 52 8.37 0.57 21.30
N LEU A 53 7.10 0.19 21.49
CA LEU A 53 6.67 -0.70 22.57
C LEU A 53 7.14 -2.15 22.34
N VAL A 54 7.30 -2.57 21.09
CA VAL A 54 7.95 -3.84 20.74
C VAL A 54 9.44 -3.75 21.00
N ASP A 55 10.11 -2.70 20.53
CA ASP A 55 11.57 -2.53 20.63
C ASP A 55 12.04 -2.46 22.09
N ASN A 56 11.25 -1.93 23.01
CA ASN A 56 11.57 -1.85 24.44
C ASN A 56 11.02 -3.03 25.28
N GLY A 57 10.49 -4.07 24.61
CA GLY A 57 10.01 -5.29 25.28
C GLY A 57 8.68 -5.15 26.03
N THR A 58 7.98 -4.01 25.91
CA THR A 58 6.68 -3.81 26.57
C THR A 58 5.61 -4.70 25.96
N ILE A 59 5.60 -4.85 24.63
CA ILE A 59 4.74 -5.78 23.90
C ILE A 59 5.47 -7.10 23.75
N ASN A 60 4.92 -8.17 24.31
CA ASN A 60 5.42 -9.54 24.24
C ASN A 60 4.50 -10.50 23.48
N HIS A 61 3.28 -10.06 23.12
CA HIS A 61 2.32 -10.86 22.40
C HIS A 61 1.55 -9.99 21.41
N ILE A 62 1.56 -10.40 20.16
CA ILE A 62 0.76 -9.81 19.08
C ILE A 62 -0.11 -10.90 18.47
N GLU A 63 -1.39 -10.62 18.29
CA GLU A 63 -2.31 -11.52 17.66
C GLU A 63 -2.99 -10.85 16.46
N VAL A 64 -3.17 -11.61 15.39
CA VAL A 64 -3.84 -11.18 14.16
C VAL A 64 -4.90 -12.21 13.75
N HIS A 65 -5.97 -11.74 13.10
CA HIS A 65 -6.97 -12.66 12.57
C HIS A 65 -6.40 -13.54 11.45
N SER A 66 -5.61 -12.97 10.57
CA SER A 66 -4.99 -13.65 9.44
C SER A 66 -3.64 -13.05 9.10
N ILE A 67 -2.76 -13.84 8.46
CA ILE A 67 -1.37 -13.46 8.22
C ILE A 67 -1.21 -12.21 7.33
N ASP A 68 -2.17 -11.98 6.42
CA ASP A 68 -2.21 -10.80 5.55
C ASP A 68 -2.45 -9.48 6.32
N ARG A 69 -2.73 -9.56 7.62
CA ARG A 69 -2.77 -8.38 8.50
C ARG A 69 -1.37 -7.87 8.81
N LEU A 70 -0.36 -8.71 8.80
CA LEU A 70 1.04 -8.32 8.99
C LEU A 70 1.64 -7.65 7.75
N GLY A 71 1.26 -8.09 6.54
CA GLY A 71 1.74 -7.55 5.28
C GLY A 71 0.88 -8.01 4.11
N ARG A 72 0.97 -7.34 2.96
CA ARG A 72 0.22 -7.71 1.75
C ARG A 72 0.95 -8.75 0.91
N ASP A 73 2.26 -8.64 0.86
CA ASP A 73 3.11 -9.56 0.14
C ASP A 73 3.88 -10.44 1.12
N THR A 74 4.30 -11.56 0.62
CA THR A 74 4.99 -12.58 1.38
C THR A 74 6.27 -12.10 2.04
N LEU A 75 7.06 -11.29 1.31
CA LEU A 75 8.35 -10.82 1.83
C LEU A 75 8.13 -9.90 3.04
N SER A 76 7.16 -8.97 2.94
CA SER A 76 6.77 -8.09 4.06
C SER A 76 6.33 -8.88 5.28
N VAL A 77 5.51 -9.92 5.08
CA VAL A 77 5.05 -10.81 6.18
C VAL A 77 6.22 -11.52 6.83
N LEU A 78 7.09 -12.16 6.03
CA LEU A 78 8.26 -12.90 6.54
C LEU A 78 9.22 -11.98 7.30
N THR A 79 9.45 -10.76 6.80
CA THR A 79 10.31 -9.78 7.45
C THR A 79 9.78 -9.40 8.83
N VAL A 80 8.48 -9.07 8.92
CA VAL A 80 7.84 -8.72 10.20
C VAL A 80 7.81 -9.92 11.16
N TRP A 81 7.49 -11.10 10.65
CA TRP A 81 7.46 -12.34 11.43
C TRP A 81 8.82 -12.63 12.05
N LYS A 82 9.88 -12.59 11.24
CA LYS A 82 11.25 -12.80 11.69
C LYS A 82 11.71 -11.76 12.69
N GLU A 83 11.45 -10.47 12.42
CA GLU A 83 11.78 -9.36 13.32
C GLU A 83 11.14 -9.56 14.71
N LEU A 84 9.85 -9.91 14.75
CA LEU A 84 9.12 -10.13 16.00
C LEU A 84 9.61 -11.39 16.73
N THR A 85 9.94 -12.45 16.00
CA THR A 85 10.51 -13.69 16.58
C THR A 85 11.88 -13.42 17.20
N GLU A 86 12.76 -12.68 16.53
CA GLU A 86 14.08 -12.31 17.05
C GLU A 86 14.01 -11.43 18.30
N LYS A 87 12.93 -10.63 18.43
CA LYS A 87 12.67 -9.81 19.61
C LYS A 87 11.93 -10.58 20.74
N GLY A 88 11.69 -11.86 20.56
CA GLY A 88 10.97 -12.68 21.56
C GLY A 88 9.48 -12.32 21.68
N VAL A 89 8.90 -11.65 20.69
CA VAL A 89 7.48 -11.32 20.68
C VAL A 89 6.71 -12.48 20.06
N ARG A 90 5.81 -13.07 20.83
CA ARG A 90 4.91 -14.11 20.34
C ARG A 90 3.91 -13.52 19.37
N VAL A 91 3.85 -14.07 18.17
CA VAL A 91 2.88 -13.73 17.14
C VAL A 91 1.95 -14.91 16.92
N VAL A 92 0.65 -14.68 17.08
CA VAL A 92 -0.39 -15.69 16.86
C VAL A 92 -1.27 -15.25 15.71
N CYS A 93 -1.45 -16.14 14.74
CA CYS A 93 -2.42 -15.99 13.66
C CYS A 93 -3.61 -16.91 13.94
N ARG A 94 -4.86 -16.37 13.92
CA ARG A 94 -6.06 -17.17 14.19
C ARG A 94 -6.47 -18.05 13.01
N ASN A 95 -6.26 -17.56 11.79
CA ASN A 95 -6.71 -18.26 10.60
C ASN A 95 -5.69 -18.15 9.44
N PRO A 96 -5.01 -19.25 9.06
CA PRO A 96 -4.94 -20.52 9.80
C PRO A 96 -4.27 -20.36 11.17
N ASN A 97 -4.57 -21.26 12.09
CA ASN A 97 -4.01 -21.19 13.44
C ASN A 97 -2.54 -21.63 13.45
N PHE A 98 -1.65 -20.69 13.66
CA PHE A 98 -0.20 -20.93 13.84
C PHE A 98 0.46 -19.76 14.57
N GLN A 99 1.65 -20.01 15.10
CA GLN A 99 2.40 -19.04 15.90
C GLN A 99 3.90 -19.15 15.64
N ASN A 100 4.66 -18.10 15.95
CA ASN A 100 6.11 -18.09 15.76
C ASN A 100 6.87 -18.69 16.93
N LEU A 101 6.33 -18.56 18.16
CA LEU A 101 6.91 -19.07 19.38
C LEU A 101 5.89 -19.96 20.10
N ASN A 102 6.36 -21.08 20.65
CA ASN A 102 5.59 -21.95 21.53
C ASN A 102 5.32 -21.29 22.90
N ASP A 103 4.59 -21.96 23.76
CA ASP A 103 4.28 -21.47 25.11
C ASP A 103 5.55 -21.31 25.97
N ASP A 104 6.57 -22.10 25.72
CA ASP A 104 7.88 -22.04 26.37
C ASP A 104 8.81 -20.94 25.81
N GLY A 105 8.36 -20.19 24.80
CA GLY A 105 9.13 -19.13 24.14
C GLY A 105 10.12 -19.65 23.09
N GLU A 106 10.10 -20.94 22.79
CA GLU A 106 10.91 -21.53 21.73
C GLU A 106 10.26 -21.35 20.36
N ARG A 107 11.09 -21.36 19.28
CA ARG A 107 10.60 -21.21 17.91
C ARG A 107 9.73 -22.39 17.50
N ASP A 108 8.58 -22.10 16.93
CA ASP A 108 7.76 -23.11 16.27
C ASP A 108 8.24 -23.30 14.83
N TYR A 109 9.17 -24.24 14.65
CA TYR A 109 9.74 -24.58 13.34
C TYR A 109 8.72 -25.11 12.34
N PHE A 110 7.63 -25.73 12.81
CA PHE A 110 6.55 -26.18 11.91
C PHE A 110 5.82 -24.99 11.30
N SER A 111 5.47 -24.01 12.11
CA SER A 111 4.85 -22.77 11.62
C SER A 111 5.78 -21.99 10.71
N GLU A 112 7.07 -21.95 10.99
CA GLU A 112 8.06 -21.31 10.12
C GLU A 112 8.16 -22.02 8.76
N LEU A 113 8.17 -23.35 8.74
CA LEU A 113 8.16 -24.14 7.51
C LEU A 113 6.87 -23.90 6.71
N LEU A 114 5.71 -23.93 7.37
CA LEU A 114 4.42 -23.67 6.75
C LEU A 114 4.35 -22.27 6.13
N LEU A 115 4.85 -21.27 6.84
CA LEU A 115 4.91 -19.88 6.36
C LEU A 115 5.78 -19.77 5.10
N ASN A 116 6.93 -20.44 5.08
CA ASN A 116 7.82 -20.49 3.92
C ASN A 116 7.16 -21.17 2.70
N ILE A 117 6.42 -22.26 2.92
CA ILE A 117 5.67 -22.94 1.86
C ILE A 117 4.56 -22.04 1.30
N LEU A 118 3.71 -21.46 2.15
CA LEU A 118 2.65 -20.54 1.73
C LEU A 118 3.21 -19.34 0.97
N SER A 119 4.36 -18.85 1.38
CA SER A 119 5.12 -17.80 0.76
C SER A 119 5.53 -18.15 -0.67
N THR A 120 6.13 -19.31 -0.83
CA THR A 120 6.60 -19.81 -2.13
C THR A 120 5.41 -20.04 -3.06
N MET A 121 4.32 -20.60 -2.58
CA MET A 121 3.09 -20.80 -3.35
C MET A 121 2.50 -19.48 -3.84
N SER A 122 2.41 -18.48 -2.97
CA SER A 122 1.89 -17.16 -3.35
C SER A 122 2.73 -16.46 -4.42
N SER A 123 4.05 -16.60 -4.38
CA SER A 123 4.94 -16.06 -5.42
C SER A 123 4.81 -16.84 -6.72
N PHE A 124 4.63 -18.16 -6.66
CA PHE A 124 4.38 -19.00 -7.82
C PHE A 124 3.06 -18.65 -8.50
N GLU A 125 1.96 -18.51 -7.75
CA GLU A 125 0.67 -18.08 -8.29
C GLU A 125 0.76 -16.73 -9.00
N LYS A 126 1.43 -15.74 -8.40
CA LYS A 126 1.64 -14.42 -9.04
C LYS A 126 2.42 -14.54 -10.36
N SER A 127 3.45 -15.39 -10.39
CA SER A 127 4.22 -15.63 -11.61
C SER A 127 3.39 -16.28 -12.70
N MET A 128 2.55 -17.27 -12.36
CA MET A 128 1.63 -17.93 -13.28
C MET A 128 0.59 -16.98 -13.84
N ILE A 129 -0.01 -16.11 -13.01
CA ILE A 129 -0.95 -15.08 -13.45
C ILE A 129 -0.27 -14.15 -14.45
N LYS A 130 0.94 -13.67 -14.13
CA LYS A 130 1.73 -12.80 -15.02
C LYS A 130 2.04 -13.48 -16.35
N THR A 131 2.43 -14.74 -16.33
CA THR A 131 2.70 -15.52 -17.55
C THR A 131 1.46 -15.61 -18.43
N ARG A 132 0.32 -16.04 -17.87
CA ARG A 132 -0.96 -16.11 -18.60
C ARG A 132 -1.38 -14.74 -19.14
N GLN A 133 -1.19 -13.67 -18.39
CA GLN A 133 -1.47 -12.31 -18.84
C GLN A 133 -0.59 -11.90 -20.03
N MET A 134 0.71 -12.19 -19.96
CA MET A 134 1.64 -11.90 -21.05
C MET A 134 1.34 -12.71 -22.30
N GLU A 135 0.96 -13.98 -22.16
CA GLU A 135 0.50 -14.82 -23.27
C GLU A 135 -0.77 -14.26 -23.92
N GLY A 136 -1.76 -13.87 -23.11
CA GLY A 136 -2.98 -13.23 -23.57
C GLY A 136 -2.72 -11.92 -24.33
N ILE A 137 -1.81 -11.09 -23.82
CA ILE A 137 -1.37 -9.84 -24.49
C ILE A 137 -0.71 -10.17 -25.84
N ARG A 138 0.22 -11.14 -25.90
CA ARG A 138 0.89 -11.54 -27.15
C ARG A 138 -0.09 -12.06 -28.20
N ILE A 139 -1.06 -12.87 -27.79
CA ILE A 139 -2.12 -13.37 -28.69
C ILE A 139 -2.96 -12.21 -29.20
N THR A 140 -3.40 -11.32 -28.31
CA THR A 140 -4.23 -10.16 -28.70
C THR A 140 -3.46 -9.19 -29.59
N GLN A 141 -2.16 -8.96 -29.35
CA GLN A 141 -1.31 -8.16 -30.22
C GLN A 141 -1.17 -8.74 -31.64
N LYS A 142 -1.21 -10.08 -31.78
CA LYS A 142 -1.19 -10.75 -33.10
C LYS A 142 -2.53 -10.63 -33.82
N ILE A 143 -3.65 -10.75 -33.11
CA ILE A 143 -5.01 -10.77 -33.69
C ILE A 143 -5.53 -9.33 -33.88
N SER A 144 -5.26 -8.44 -32.97
CA SER A 144 -5.77 -7.06 -32.93
C SER A 144 -4.67 -6.10 -32.47
N PRO A 145 -3.67 -5.78 -33.30
CA PRO A 145 -2.51 -4.95 -32.92
C PRO A 145 -2.90 -3.56 -32.39
N GLU A 146 -4.05 -3.05 -32.83
CA GLU A 146 -4.57 -1.74 -32.43
C GLU A 146 -4.95 -1.64 -30.93
N LYS A 147 -5.29 -2.76 -30.30
CA LYS A 147 -5.69 -2.78 -28.87
C LYS A 147 -4.55 -2.48 -27.90
N TYR A 148 -3.31 -2.79 -28.31
CA TYR A 148 -2.11 -2.61 -27.47
C TYR A 148 -1.05 -1.71 -28.11
N SER A 149 -1.47 -0.85 -29.03
CA SER A 149 -0.58 0.10 -29.72
C SER A 149 -0.09 1.25 -28.83
N GLY A 150 -0.38 1.20 -27.53
CA GLY A 150 -0.06 2.27 -26.57
C GLY A 150 -0.96 3.50 -26.77
N ARG A 151 -0.46 4.66 -26.34
CA ARG A 151 -1.19 5.92 -26.53
C ARG A 151 -1.21 6.24 -28.03
N LYS A 152 -2.42 6.37 -28.60
CA LYS A 152 -2.59 6.76 -30.02
C LYS A 152 -1.78 8.03 -30.31
N GLN A 153 -0.97 7.99 -31.38
CA GLN A 153 -0.28 9.19 -31.84
C GLN A 153 -1.34 10.29 -32.09
N ASN A 154 -1.05 11.50 -31.69
CA ASN A 154 -1.95 12.66 -31.74
C ASN A 154 -3.10 12.75 -30.75
N THR A 155 -3.25 11.86 -29.77
CA THR A 155 -4.12 12.11 -28.61
C THR A 155 -3.45 13.14 -27.69
N LYS A 156 -3.41 14.39 -28.16
CA LYS A 156 -3.07 15.52 -27.27
C LYS A 156 -4.30 15.80 -26.41
N GLU A 157 -4.10 15.87 -25.12
CA GLU A 157 -5.11 16.39 -24.21
C GLU A 157 -5.48 17.81 -24.67
N THR A 158 -6.77 18.08 -24.83
CA THR A 158 -7.22 19.40 -25.26
C THR A 158 -6.69 20.43 -24.27
N THR A 159 -6.22 21.58 -24.77
CA THR A 159 -5.68 22.69 -23.94
C THR A 159 -6.60 23.02 -22.78
N LEU A 160 -7.92 23.07 -23.02
CA LEU A 160 -8.93 23.29 -22.01
C LEU A 160 -8.90 22.23 -20.91
N LYS A 161 -8.93 20.94 -21.24
CA LYS A 161 -8.83 19.84 -20.25
C LYS A 161 -7.54 19.91 -19.44
N PHE A 162 -6.43 20.22 -20.09
CA PHE A 162 -5.14 20.34 -19.43
C PHE A 162 -5.11 21.50 -18.43
N LEU A 163 -5.65 22.67 -18.79
CA LEU A 163 -5.73 23.84 -17.90
C LEU A 163 -6.71 23.63 -16.74
N THR A 164 -7.87 23.01 -17.01
CA THR A 164 -8.84 22.65 -15.96
C THR A 164 -8.22 21.70 -14.92
N LYS A 165 -7.45 20.70 -15.35
CA LYS A 165 -6.74 19.79 -14.47
C LYS A 165 -5.71 20.50 -13.58
N HIS A 166 -5.15 21.61 -14.07
CA HIS A 166 -4.15 22.40 -13.37
C HIS A 166 -4.69 23.79 -12.94
N SER A 167 -5.99 23.89 -12.65
CA SER A 167 -6.66 25.18 -12.31
C SER A 167 -5.95 25.95 -11.20
N LYS A 168 -5.52 25.30 -10.12
CA LYS A 168 -4.76 25.95 -9.03
C LYS A 168 -3.44 26.57 -9.51
N VAL A 169 -2.76 25.94 -10.45
CA VAL A 169 -1.52 26.47 -11.04
C VAL A 169 -1.84 27.68 -11.90
N VAL A 170 -2.93 27.63 -12.65
CA VAL A 170 -3.44 28.75 -13.48
C VAL A 170 -3.70 29.95 -12.58
N ASP A 171 -4.48 29.79 -11.50
CA ASP A 171 -4.84 30.86 -10.56
C ASP A 171 -3.60 31.54 -9.94
N TYR A 172 -2.60 30.76 -9.56
CA TYR A 172 -1.37 31.31 -8.99
C TYR A 172 -0.51 32.04 -10.04
N LEU A 173 -0.45 31.55 -11.27
CA LEU A 173 0.27 32.20 -12.35
C LEU A 173 -0.41 33.50 -12.80
N GLU A 174 -1.74 33.55 -12.82
CA GLU A 174 -2.51 34.77 -13.11
C GLU A 174 -2.36 35.84 -12.03
N LYS A 175 -2.16 35.43 -10.76
CA LYS A 175 -1.80 36.31 -9.65
C LYS A 175 -0.34 36.80 -9.70
N GLY A 176 0.41 36.47 -10.75
CA GLY A 176 1.78 36.95 -10.96
C GLY A 176 2.85 36.21 -10.17
N MET A 177 2.55 35.06 -9.56
CA MET A 177 3.55 34.29 -8.78
C MET A 177 4.64 33.69 -9.67
N LYS A 178 5.86 33.61 -9.13
CA LYS A 178 6.99 33.01 -9.82
C LYS A 178 6.82 31.48 -9.95
N GLY A 179 7.13 30.92 -11.11
CA GLY A 179 6.95 29.49 -11.39
C GLY A 179 7.62 28.54 -10.37
N VAL A 180 8.73 28.96 -9.77
CA VAL A 180 9.42 28.20 -8.72
C VAL A 180 8.60 28.14 -7.43
N GLU A 181 7.92 29.21 -7.06
CA GLU A 181 7.04 29.28 -5.89
C GLU A 181 5.79 28.44 -6.10
N VAL A 182 5.18 28.55 -7.29
CA VAL A 182 4.01 27.72 -7.68
C VAL A 182 4.36 26.25 -7.70
N SER A 183 5.56 25.89 -8.17
CA SER A 183 6.07 24.51 -8.14
C SER A 183 6.08 23.91 -6.75
N LYS A 184 6.57 24.67 -5.77
CA LYS A 184 6.62 24.24 -4.36
C LYS A 184 5.24 24.19 -3.70
N LEU A 185 4.35 25.16 -4.01
CA LEU A 185 3.02 25.22 -3.43
C LEU A 185 2.06 24.15 -3.95
N CYS A 186 2.21 23.77 -5.23
CA CYS A 186 1.33 22.79 -5.88
C CYS A 186 1.96 21.40 -5.96
N ASP A 187 3.20 21.21 -5.50
CA ASP A 187 3.99 19.97 -5.63
C ASP A 187 4.02 19.45 -7.09
N ILE A 188 4.27 20.34 -8.04
CA ILE A 188 4.26 20.07 -9.48
C ILE A 188 5.60 20.48 -10.07
N SER A 189 6.11 19.66 -11.02
CA SER A 189 7.39 19.94 -11.70
C SER A 189 7.37 21.26 -12.47
N LEU A 190 8.54 21.95 -12.51
CA LEU A 190 8.73 23.18 -13.28
C LEU A 190 8.40 23.00 -14.78
N ASN A 191 8.64 21.79 -15.33
CA ASN A 191 8.28 21.47 -16.71
C ASN A 191 6.75 21.51 -16.93
N THR A 192 5.96 21.08 -15.96
CA THR A 192 4.49 21.16 -16.01
C THR A 192 4.04 22.60 -15.94
N ILE A 193 4.63 23.41 -15.07
CA ILE A 193 4.31 24.84 -14.95
C ILE A 193 4.63 25.60 -16.25
N THR A 194 5.77 25.31 -16.86
CA THR A 194 6.14 25.89 -18.16
C THR A 194 5.12 25.51 -19.25
N LYS A 195 4.63 24.26 -19.25
CA LYS A 195 3.55 23.83 -20.17
C LYS A 195 2.24 24.55 -19.90
N VAL A 196 1.85 24.74 -18.64
CA VAL A 196 0.63 25.49 -18.28
C VAL A 196 0.74 26.93 -18.78
N ARG A 197 1.87 27.60 -18.50
CA ARG A 197 2.10 28.99 -18.96
C ARG A 197 2.01 29.11 -20.49
N LYS A 198 2.63 28.17 -21.23
CA LYS A 198 2.56 28.15 -22.69
C LYS A 198 1.14 27.95 -23.21
N ASN A 199 0.35 27.10 -22.56
CA ASN A 199 -1.05 26.86 -22.97
C ASN A 199 -1.97 28.03 -22.62
N LEU A 200 -1.72 28.76 -21.51
CA LEU A 200 -2.42 30.01 -21.19
C LEU A 200 -2.17 31.09 -22.23
N GLN A 201 -0.93 31.30 -22.64
CA GLN A 201 -0.58 32.27 -23.68
C GLN A 201 -1.23 31.94 -25.04
N LEU A 202 -1.36 30.66 -25.37
CA LEU A 202 -2.05 30.22 -26.58
C LEU A 202 -3.56 30.49 -26.52
N GLN A 203 -4.20 30.35 -25.33
CA GLN A 203 -5.61 30.70 -25.18
C GLN A 203 -5.87 32.20 -25.32
N GLN A 204 -5.02 33.05 -24.74
CA GLN A 204 -5.16 34.51 -24.86
C GLN A 204 -5.05 35.00 -26.31
N ARG A 205 -4.18 34.39 -27.12
CA ARG A 205 -4.04 34.73 -28.54
C ARG A 205 -5.18 34.27 -29.45
N VAL A 206 -6.03 33.37 -28.98
CA VAL A 206 -7.20 32.88 -29.76
C VAL A 206 -8.44 33.72 -29.46
N HIS A 207 -8.40 34.53 -28.41
CA HIS A 207 -9.50 35.43 -28.01
C HIS A 207 -9.24 36.92 -28.37
N GLU A 208 -8.07 37.25 -28.97
CA GLU A 208 -7.76 38.50 -29.67
C GLU A 208 -8.01 38.31 -31.20
#